data_1243f70f4130811173d39f2e8e2c483b
#
_entry.id   1243f70f4130811173d39f2e8e2c483b
#
_cell.length_a   1.000
_cell.length_b   1.000
_cell.length_c   1.000
_cell.angle_alpha   90.00
_cell.angle_beta   90.00
_cell.angle_gamma   90.00
#
_symmetry.space_group_name_H-M   'P 1'
#
loop_
_entity.id
_entity.type
_entity.pdbx_description
1 polymer ?
#
loop_
_entity_poly.entity_id
_entity_poly.type
_entity_poly.pdbx_seq_one_letter_code
_entity_poly.pdbx_strand_id
1 'polypeptide(L)'
;MSLDFESLSLTEIIRLQNQLSALLARRFERTHALAFSDVTGSTAYFARFGNEAGRRLQQRHVDLIVKSLDGSAGRIVDTVGDGVFLCFPHVETAVEVLERFQTLRLQENSHIPPEHQMTTRIGIHCGTVLTDGVIVTGDPVNLCAKLAATAQPGEIRITKQAFLELTVQRRVRCRSIGPVKLAGANEPMEVFTFAWADPLRFPIAVVIEETGEQIPLPPQPIITFGRLREMNGTQANDIVLTHKDPS
;
A
#
# COMPACT_ATOMS: atom_id res chain seq x y z
N MET A 1 -33.56 23.05 -25.58
CA MET A 1 -34.05 23.96 -24.55
C MET A 1 -32.84 24.39 -23.73
N SER A 2 -32.37 25.63 -23.92
CA SER A 2 -31.34 26.22 -23.08
C SER A 2 -32.01 26.64 -21.76
N LEU A 3 -31.58 26.12 -20.64
CA LEU A 3 -32.00 26.61 -19.32
C LEU A 3 -31.38 28.00 -19.12
N ASP A 4 -32.22 29.00 -18.97
CA ASP A 4 -31.79 30.35 -18.58
C ASP A 4 -31.59 30.34 -17.05
N PHE A 5 -30.36 30.16 -16.61
CA PHE A 5 -30.01 30.09 -15.18
C PHE A 5 -30.12 31.46 -14.48
N GLU A 6 -30.05 32.57 -15.22
CA GLU A 6 -30.10 33.92 -14.64
C GLU A 6 -31.54 34.33 -14.24
N SER A 7 -32.56 33.71 -14.82
CA SER A 7 -33.96 33.96 -14.48
C SER A 7 -34.48 33.16 -13.29
N LEU A 8 -33.68 32.20 -12.73
CA LEU A 8 -34.12 31.32 -11.66
C LEU A 8 -34.16 32.04 -10.31
N SER A 9 -35.23 31.79 -9.55
CA SER A 9 -35.30 32.18 -8.13
C SER A 9 -34.36 31.36 -7.25
N LEU A 10 -34.00 31.88 -6.07
CA LEU A 10 -33.18 31.17 -5.09
C LEU A 10 -33.73 29.74 -4.79
N THR A 11 -35.05 29.61 -4.63
CA THR A 11 -35.69 28.34 -4.36
C THR A 11 -35.55 27.35 -5.51
N GLU A 12 -35.64 27.82 -6.75
CA GLU A 12 -35.46 26.99 -7.94
C GLU A 12 -34.01 26.53 -8.10
N ILE A 13 -33.04 27.43 -7.84
CA ILE A 13 -31.61 27.07 -7.83
C ILE A 13 -31.33 25.96 -6.81
N ILE A 14 -31.82 26.12 -5.57
CA ILE A 14 -31.66 25.09 -4.52
C ILE A 14 -32.28 23.75 -4.92
N ARG A 15 -33.50 23.77 -5.50
CA ARG A 15 -34.17 22.56 -5.99
C ARG A 15 -33.35 21.87 -7.09
N LEU A 16 -32.87 22.62 -8.05
CA LEU A 16 -32.05 22.12 -9.15
C LEU A 16 -30.74 21.53 -8.63
N GLN A 17 -30.08 22.20 -7.69
CA GLN A 17 -28.87 21.70 -7.06
C GLN A 17 -29.10 20.37 -6.34
N ASN A 18 -30.20 20.26 -5.58
CA ASN A 18 -30.56 19.00 -4.89
C ASN A 18 -30.86 17.88 -5.89
N GLN A 19 -31.57 18.17 -6.99
CA GLN A 19 -31.85 17.20 -8.04
C GLN A 19 -30.57 16.72 -8.74
N LEU A 20 -29.64 17.62 -9.06
CA LEU A 20 -28.34 17.27 -9.65
C LEU A 20 -27.48 16.46 -8.69
N SER A 21 -27.45 16.81 -7.40
CA SER A 21 -26.73 16.07 -6.38
C SER A 21 -27.27 14.65 -6.23
N ALA A 22 -28.60 14.49 -6.19
CA ALA A 22 -29.26 13.19 -6.15
C ALA A 22 -28.97 12.34 -7.40
N LEU A 23 -28.94 12.98 -8.57
CA LEU A 23 -28.61 12.33 -9.83
C LEU A 23 -27.15 11.86 -9.86
N LEU A 24 -26.20 12.71 -9.40
CA LEU A 24 -24.79 12.35 -9.28
C LEU A 24 -24.61 11.15 -8.37
N ALA A 25 -25.20 11.17 -7.17
CA ALA A 25 -25.13 10.06 -6.23
C ALA A 25 -25.69 8.77 -6.87
N ARG A 26 -26.93 8.79 -7.37
CA ARG A 26 -27.55 7.60 -7.95
C ARG A 26 -26.79 7.03 -9.13
N ARG A 27 -26.18 7.89 -9.96
CA ARG A 27 -25.57 7.47 -11.23
C ARG A 27 -24.10 7.10 -11.07
N PHE A 28 -23.36 7.74 -10.18
CA PHE A 28 -21.91 7.69 -10.13
C PHE A 28 -21.35 7.20 -8.79
N GLU A 29 -22.11 7.21 -7.69
CA GLU A 29 -21.63 6.62 -6.44
C GLU A 29 -21.53 5.10 -6.54
N ARG A 30 -20.35 4.60 -6.21
CA ARG A 30 -20.05 3.17 -6.14
C ARG A 30 -19.14 2.90 -4.95
N THR A 31 -19.35 1.77 -4.29
CA THR A 31 -18.39 1.27 -3.29
C THR A 31 -17.30 0.49 -4.00
N HIS A 32 -16.06 0.91 -3.80
CA HIS A 32 -14.88 0.29 -4.37
C HIS A 32 -13.79 0.07 -3.33
N ALA A 33 -12.94 -0.90 -3.59
CA ALA A 33 -11.66 -1.01 -2.91
C ALA A 33 -10.64 -0.11 -3.61
N LEU A 34 -9.97 0.70 -2.81
CA LEU A 34 -8.96 1.66 -3.23
C LEU A 34 -7.61 1.22 -2.68
N ALA A 35 -6.57 1.38 -3.45
CA ALA A 35 -5.22 1.15 -2.96
C ALA A 35 -4.26 2.23 -3.44
N PHE A 36 -3.35 2.63 -2.55
CA PHE A 36 -2.18 3.43 -2.87
C PHE A 36 -0.93 2.61 -2.61
N SER A 37 -0.04 2.57 -3.58
CA SER A 37 1.31 2.01 -3.46
C SER A 37 2.32 3.12 -3.71
N ASP A 38 3.32 3.23 -2.85
CA ASP A 38 4.31 4.30 -2.88
C ASP A 38 5.71 3.72 -2.62
N VAL A 39 6.74 4.20 -3.33
CA VAL A 39 8.12 3.74 -3.18
C VAL A 39 8.76 4.40 -1.98
N THR A 40 9.22 3.60 -1.02
CA THR A 40 9.88 4.15 0.17
C THR A 40 11.28 4.66 -0.14
N GLY A 41 11.61 5.87 0.40
CA GLY A 41 12.94 6.45 0.23
C GLY A 41 13.27 6.98 -1.17
N SER A 42 12.28 7.13 -2.04
CA SER A 42 12.45 7.62 -3.42
C SER A 42 13.17 8.96 -3.49
N THR A 43 12.82 9.92 -2.63
CA THR A 43 13.48 11.25 -2.58
C THR A 43 14.99 11.13 -2.32
N ALA A 44 15.38 10.30 -1.35
CA ALA A 44 16.80 10.06 -1.05
C ALA A 44 17.50 9.32 -2.20
N TYR A 45 16.79 8.40 -2.85
CA TYR A 45 17.30 7.68 -4.02
C TYR A 45 17.56 8.64 -5.20
N PHE A 46 16.62 9.55 -5.50
CA PHE A 46 16.83 10.60 -6.51
C PHE A 46 18.02 11.50 -6.19
N ALA A 47 18.15 11.91 -4.93
CA ALA A 47 19.27 12.74 -4.50
C ALA A 47 20.63 12.02 -4.64
N ARG A 48 20.67 10.71 -4.39
CA ARG A 48 21.91 9.91 -4.44
C ARG A 48 22.31 9.49 -5.85
N PHE A 49 21.33 9.06 -6.68
CA PHE A 49 21.59 8.40 -7.97
C PHE A 49 21.16 9.22 -9.18
N GLY A 50 20.58 10.40 -8.95
CA GLY A 50 20.16 11.32 -10.00
C GLY A 50 18.78 11.01 -10.61
N ASN A 51 18.32 11.94 -11.45
CA ASN A 51 16.96 11.92 -11.99
C ASN A 51 16.68 10.72 -12.90
N GLU A 52 17.65 10.30 -13.69
CA GLU A 52 17.48 9.17 -14.61
C GLU A 52 17.27 7.85 -13.86
N ALA A 53 18.09 7.59 -12.84
CA ALA A 53 17.95 6.40 -11.99
C ALA A 53 16.60 6.42 -11.22
N GLY A 54 16.22 7.60 -10.69
CA GLY A 54 14.94 7.79 -10.02
C GLY A 54 13.74 7.53 -10.95
N ARG A 55 13.80 8.01 -12.18
CA ARG A 55 12.76 7.75 -13.19
C ARG A 55 12.66 6.26 -13.55
N ARG A 56 13.79 5.56 -13.68
CA ARG A 56 13.79 4.10 -13.89
C ARG A 56 13.17 3.36 -12.71
N LEU A 57 13.43 3.80 -11.47
CA LEU A 57 12.81 3.22 -10.28
C LEU A 57 11.28 3.39 -10.29
N GLN A 58 10.78 4.59 -10.61
CA GLN A 58 9.36 4.87 -10.75
C GLN A 58 8.71 4.02 -11.85
N GLN A 59 9.36 3.93 -13.02
CA GLN A 59 8.83 3.12 -14.13
C GLN A 59 8.74 1.63 -13.75
N ARG A 60 9.76 1.09 -13.11
CA ARG A 60 9.75 -0.31 -12.60
C ARG A 60 8.58 -0.54 -11.64
N HIS A 61 8.29 0.41 -10.75
CA HIS A 61 7.15 0.32 -9.85
C HIS A 61 5.85 0.17 -10.64
N VAL A 62 5.62 1.05 -11.60
CA VAL A 62 4.43 1.00 -12.47
C VAL A 62 4.36 -0.30 -13.25
N ASP A 63 5.46 -0.73 -13.87
CA ASP A 63 5.51 -1.96 -14.69
C ASP A 63 5.17 -3.21 -13.88
N LEU A 64 5.67 -3.31 -12.64
CA LEU A 64 5.34 -4.42 -11.73
C LEU A 64 3.88 -4.40 -11.32
N ILE A 65 3.30 -3.22 -11.08
CA ILE A 65 1.87 -3.09 -10.78
C ILE A 65 1.05 -3.50 -12.00
N VAL A 66 1.37 -3.02 -13.20
CA VAL A 66 0.70 -3.42 -14.44
C VAL A 66 0.74 -4.94 -14.61
N LYS A 67 1.91 -5.55 -14.42
CA LYS A 67 2.09 -7.01 -14.48
C LYS A 67 1.25 -7.73 -13.41
N SER A 68 1.11 -7.16 -12.23
CA SER A 68 0.31 -7.77 -11.16
C SER A 68 -1.20 -7.66 -11.40
N LEU A 69 -1.64 -6.67 -12.18
CA LEU A 69 -3.04 -6.46 -12.55
C LEU A 69 -3.54 -7.44 -13.62
N ASP A 70 -2.62 -8.11 -14.33
CA ASP A 70 -2.98 -9.01 -15.42
C ASP A 70 -4.00 -10.08 -14.98
N GLY A 71 -5.07 -10.22 -15.78
CA GLY A 71 -6.20 -11.11 -15.48
C GLY A 71 -7.10 -10.66 -14.32
N SER A 72 -6.90 -9.46 -13.73
CA SER A 72 -7.73 -8.92 -12.66
C SER A 72 -8.73 -7.88 -13.18
N ALA A 73 -9.77 -7.60 -12.38
CA ALA A 73 -10.72 -6.52 -12.64
C ALA A 73 -10.27 -5.17 -12.03
N GLY A 74 -9.03 -5.11 -11.51
CA GLY A 74 -8.43 -3.88 -10.99
C GLY A 74 -7.84 -3.01 -12.09
N ARG A 75 -7.65 -1.73 -11.80
CA ARG A 75 -7.02 -0.79 -12.73
C ARG A 75 -6.20 0.27 -12.02
N ILE A 76 -5.21 0.81 -12.69
CA ILE A 76 -4.56 2.05 -12.30
C ILE A 76 -5.51 3.20 -12.63
N VAL A 77 -5.73 4.08 -11.67
CA VAL A 77 -6.53 5.31 -11.85
C VAL A 77 -5.61 6.48 -12.17
N ASP A 78 -4.51 6.59 -11.41
CA ASP A 78 -3.57 7.69 -11.54
C ASP A 78 -2.18 7.30 -11.04
N THR A 79 -1.17 8.06 -11.49
CA THR A 79 0.22 7.95 -11.03
C THR A 79 0.72 9.35 -10.65
N VAL A 80 1.09 9.54 -9.39
CA VAL A 80 1.58 10.83 -8.88
C VAL A 80 2.97 10.64 -8.28
N GLY A 81 3.98 11.17 -8.96
CA GLY A 81 5.37 10.99 -8.55
C GLY A 81 5.79 9.53 -8.63
N ASP A 82 6.09 8.92 -7.49
CA ASP A 82 6.40 7.51 -7.31
C ASP A 82 5.23 6.69 -6.76
N GLY A 83 4.09 7.36 -6.52
CA GLY A 83 2.86 6.74 -6.06
C GLY A 83 1.97 6.25 -7.20
N VAL A 84 1.28 5.13 -6.98
CA VAL A 84 0.29 4.57 -7.91
C VAL A 84 -1.04 4.42 -7.18
N PHE A 85 -2.07 5.03 -7.73
CA PHE A 85 -3.44 4.89 -7.25
C PHE A 85 -4.20 3.84 -8.06
N LEU A 86 -4.77 2.87 -7.35
CA LEU A 86 -5.50 1.74 -7.93
C LEU A 86 -6.94 1.71 -7.41
N CYS A 87 -7.83 1.22 -8.28
CA CYS A 87 -9.23 0.98 -7.95
C CYS A 87 -9.63 -0.44 -8.35
N PHE A 88 -10.37 -1.11 -7.46
CA PHE A 88 -10.82 -2.48 -7.63
C PHE A 88 -12.31 -2.60 -7.29
N PRO A 89 -13.05 -3.53 -7.92
CA PRO A 89 -14.44 -3.77 -7.56
C PRO A 89 -14.59 -4.32 -6.13
N HIS A 90 -13.62 -5.12 -5.65
CA HIS A 90 -13.67 -5.80 -4.36
C HIS A 90 -12.33 -5.75 -3.64
N VAL A 91 -12.35 -5.77 -2.30
CA VAL A 91 -11.15 -5.79 -1.46
C VAL A 91 -10.34 -7.07 -1.67
N GLU A 92 -10.99 -8.20 -1.89
CA GLU A 92 -10.33 -9.48 -2.19
C GLU A 92 -9.44 -9.37 -3.42
N THR A 93 -9.93 -8.77 -4.49
CA THR A 93 -9.16 -8.53 -5.72
C THR A 93 -7.98 -7.61 -5.46
N ALA A 94 -8.17 -6.55 -4.67
CA ALA A 94 -7.10 -5.63 -4.31
C ALA A 94 -5.97 -6.34 -3.54
N VAL A 95 -6.32 -7.14 -2.53
CA VAL A 95 -5.36 -7.90 -1.73
C VAL A 95 -4.61 -8.92 -2.60
N GLU A 96 -5.32 -9.65 -3.47
CA GLU A 96 -4.69 -10.64 -4.36
C GLU A 96 -3.68 -10.00 -5.31
N VAL A 97 -4.05 -8.92 -5.96
CA VAL A 97 -3.16 -8.20 -6.89
C VAL A 97 -1.94 -7.63 -6.16
N LEU A 98 -2.14 -7.03 -4.97
CA LEU A 98 -1.05 -6.40 -4.23
C LEU A 98 -0.14 -7.44 -3.55
N GLU A 99 -0.63 -8.60 -3.19
CA GLU A 99 0.17 -9.76 -2.77
C GLU A 99 1.05 -10.27 -3.92
N ARG A 100 0.47 -10.40 -5.13
CA ARG A 100 1.21 -10.74 -6.34
C ARG A 100 2.27 -9.69 -6.67
N PHE A 101 1.93 -8.41 -6.57
CA PHE A 101 2.86 -7.31 -6.76
C PHE A 101 4.06 -7.39 -5.80
N GLN A 102 3.82 -7.59 -4.51
CA GLN A 102 4.90 -7.72 -3.52
C GLN A 102 5.80 -8.93 -3.82
N THR A 103 5.22 -10.04 -4.27
CA THR A 103 5.97 -11.24 -4.66
C THR A 103 6.85 -10.97 -5.90
N LEU A 104 6.30 -10.34 -6.94
CA LEU A 104 7.05 -9.97 -8.15
C LEU A 104 8.18 -8.99 -7.83
N ARG A 105 7.92 -8.00 -6.97
CA ARG A 105 8.91 -7.05 -6.51
C ARG A 105 10.08 -7.73 -5.79
N LEU A 106 9.80 -8.71 -4.92
CA LEU A 106 10.84 -9.48 -4.25
C LEU A 106 11.68 -10.30 -5.23
N GLN A 107 11.04 -10.96 -6.20
CA GLN A 107 11.72 -11.72 -7.24
C GLN A 107 12.62 -10.83 -8.08
N GLU A 108 12.16 -9.64 -8.45
CA GLU A 108 12.99 -8.69 -9.20
C GLU A 108 14.16 -8.18 -8.35
N ASN A 109 13.90 -7.81 -7.09
CA ASN A 109 14.94 -7.32 -6.18
C ASN A 109 16.07 -8.34 -5.97
N SER A 110 15.79 -9.65 -6.03
CA SER A 110 16.84 -10.68 -5.86
C SER A 110 17.92 -10.65 -6.95
N HIS A 111 17.68 -10.00 -8.08
CA HIS A 111 18.61 -9.83 -9.19
C HIS A 111 19.22 -8.43 -9.28
N ILE A 112 18.93 -7.55 -8.30
CA ILE A 112 19.32 -6.15 -8.32
C ILE A 112 20.22 -5.86 -7.10
N PRO A 113 21.31 -5.08 -7.27
CA PRO A 113 22.16 -4.67 -6.16
C PRO A 113 21.33 -4.00 -5.04
N PRO A 114 21.67 -4.22 -3.75
CA PRO A 114 20.88 -3.75 -2.61
C PRO A 114 20.52 -2.26 -2.66
N GLU A 115 21.45 -1.41 -3.10
CA GLU A 115 21.27 0.04 -3.21
C GLU A 115 20.26 0.47 -4.29
N HIS A 116 19.91 -0.43 -5.20
CA HIS A 116 18.92 -0.20 -6.26
C HIS A 116 17.62 -1.00 -6.07
N GLN A 117 17.51 -1.75 -4.98
CA GLN A 117 16.30 -2.49 -4.66
C GLN A 117 15.15 -1.54 -4.32
N MET A 118 13.96 -1.93 -4.71
CA MET A 118 12.75 -1.17 -4.45
C MET A 118 12.00 -1.75 -3.25
N THR A 119 11.60 -0.89 -2.33
CA THR A 119 10.67 -1.23 -1.26
C THR A 119 9.47 -0.29 -1.35
N THR A 120 8.28 -0.82 -1.10
CA THR A 120 7.03 -0.06 -1.22
C THR A 120 6.23 -0.13 0.06
N ARG A 121 5.40 0.86 0.29
CA ARG A 121 4.37 0.89 1.33
C ARG A 121 3.00 0.97 0.66
N ILE A 122 2.03 0.26 1.20
CA ILE A 122 0.72 0.10 0.56
C ILE A 122 -0.38 0.34 1.59
N GLY A 123 -1.41 1.09 1.18
CA GLY A 123 -2.66 1.24 1.93
C GLY A 123 -3.84 0.74 1.12
N ILE A 124 -4.76 0.02 1.77
CA ILE A 124 -6.02 -0.46 1.17
C ILE A 124 -7.19 0.06 2.01
N HIS A 125 -8.13 0.69 1.34
CA HIS A 125 -9.37 1.18 1.94
C HIS A 125 -10.57 0.77 1.09
N CYS A 126 -11.73 0.59 1.71
CA CYS A 126 -13.01 0.38 1.03
C CYS A 126 -13.96 1.52 1.39
N GLY A 127 -14.55 2.14 0.38
CA GLY A 127 -15.45 3.25 0.60
C GLY A 127 -16.24 3.64 -0.64
N THR A 128 -17.25 4.48 -0.42
CA THR A 128 -18.10 5.00 -1.50
C THR A 128 -17.43 6.20 -2.16
N VAL A 129 -17.22 6.11 -3.46
CA VAL A 129 -16.57 7.12 -4.30
C VAL A 129 -17.49 7.52 -5.46
N LEU A 130 -17.25 8.67 -6.04
CA LEU A 130 -17.84 9.06 -7.32
C LEU A 130 -16.94 8.57 -8.45
N THR A 131 -17.50 7.82 -9.38
CA THR A 131 -16.77 7.32 -10.55
C THR A 131 -17.66 7.17 -11.78
N ASP A 132 -17.11 7.52 -12.92
CA ASP A 132 -17.69 7.27 -14.26
C ASP A 132 -17.05 6.07 -14.97
N GLY A 133 -16.20 5.32 -14.25
CA GLY A 133 -15.40 4.23 -14.79
C GLY A 133 -13.97 4.65 -15.16
N VAL A 134 -13.69 5.94 -15.29
CA VAL A 134 -12.35 6.52 -15.58
C VAL A 134 -11.82 7.24 -14.34
N ILE A 135 -12.52 8.27 -13.92
CA ILE A 135 -12.17 9.07 -12.73
C ILE A 135 -12.68 8.37 -11.48
N VAL A 136 -11.93 8.50 -10.40
CA VAL A 136 -12.36 8.08 -9.05
C VAL A 136 -12.04 9.22 -8.09
N THR A 137 -13.06 9.73 -7.41
CA THR A 137 -12.91 10.87 -6.49
C THR A 137 -13.78 10.73 -5.26
N GLY A 138 -13.42 11.43 -4.19
CA GLY A 138 -14.12 11.46 -2.90
C GLY A 138 -13.16 11.34 -1.72
N ASP A 139 -13.68 11.56 -0.52
CA ASP A 139 -12.90 11.48 0.73
C ASP A 139 -12.19 10.14 0.94
N PRO A 140 -12.75 8.97 0.53
CA PRO A 140 -12.08 7.69 0.64
C PRO A 140 -10.75 7.62 -0.11
N VAL A 141 -10.58 8.36 -1.22
CA VAL A 141 -9.33 8.41 -1.99
C VAL A 141 -8.23 9.04 -1.14
N ASN A 142 -8.51 10.23 -0.57
CA ASN A 142 -7.57 10.94 0.31
C ASN A 142 -7.22 10.11 1.56
N LEU A 143 -8.21 9.44 2.13
CA LEU A 143 -8.02 8.59 3.30
C LEU A 143 -7.11 7.40 2.99
N CYS A 144 -7.29 6.77 1.83
CA CYS A 144 -6.46 5.66 1.39
C CYS A 144 -5.00 6.08 1.17
N ALA A 145 -4.76 7.24 0.55
CA ALA A 145 -3.41 7.80 0.38
C ALA A 145 -2.73 8.08 1.74
N LYS A 146 -3.46 8.68 2.68
CA LYS A 146 -2.96 8.93 4.05
C LYS A 146 -2.66 7.62 4.79
N LEU A 147 -3.48 6.59 4.62
CA LEU A 147 -3.23 5.26 5.19
C LEU A 147 -1.91 4.69 4.67
N ALA A 148 -1.69 4.70 3.35
CA ALA A 148 -0.46 4.23 2.73
C ALA A 148 0.78 4.95 3.28
N ALA A 149 0.68 6.27 3.51
CA ALA A 149 1.75 7.07 4.08
C ALA A 149 2.15 6.65 5.51
N THR A 150 1.25 6.00 6.26
CA THR A 150 1.56 5.49 7.60
C THR A 150 2.21 4.11 7.60
N ALA A 151 2.17 3.38 6.48
CA ALA A 151 2.73 2.03 6.39
C ALA A 151 4.26 2.05 6.43
N GLN A 152 4.83 1.01 7.05
CA GLN A 152 6.27 0.79 7.06
C GLN A 152 6.74 0.25 5.68
N PRO A 153 8.04 0.34 5.38
CA PRO A 153 8.60 -0.30 4.19
C PRO A 153 8.24 -1.78 4.11
N GLY A 154 7.67 -2.21 2.98
CA GLY A 154 7.24 -3.58 2.74
C GLY A 154 5.85 -3.93 3.31
N GLU A 155 5.20 -3.02 4.02
CA GLU A 155 3.94 -3.27 4.71
C GLU A 155 2.72 -2.99 3.81
N ILE A 156 1.67 -3.79 3.99
CA ILE A 156 0.31 -3.53 3.48
C ILE A 156 -0.59 -3.22 4.67
N ARG A 157 -1.13 -2.01 4.73
CA ARG A 157 -2.11 -1.59 5.73
C ARG A 157 -3.52 -1.60 5.16
N ILE A 158 -4.45 -2.05 5.98
CA ILE A 158 -5.87 -2.20 5.62
C ILE A 158 -6.70 -1.48 6.66
N THR A 159 -7.67 -0.64 6.26
CA THR A 159 -8.64 -0.06 7.18
C THR A 159 -9.63 -1.11 7.68
N LYS A 160 -10.28 -0.84 8.83
CA LYS A 160 -11.36 -1.70 9.35
C LYS A 160 -12.46 -1.96 8.32
N GLN A 161 -12.86 -0.95 7.54
CA GLN A 161 -13.87 -1.11 6.50
C GLN A 161 -13.43 -2.14 5.47
N ALA A 162 -12.20 -2.04 4.97
CA ALA A 162 -11.67 -3.02 4.02
C ALA A 162 -11.46 -4.40 4.67
N PHE A 163 -11.02 -4.47 5.93
CA PHE A 163 -10.88 -5.73 6.65
C PHE A 163 -12.22 -6.50 6.75
N LEU A 164 -13.33 -5.80 6.97
CA LEU A 164 -14.66 -6.40 7.09
C LEU A 164 -15.18 -6.98 5.76
N GLU A 165 -14.66 -6.53 4.62
CA GLU A 165 -14.99 -7.05 3.28
C GLU A 165 -14.17 -8.30 2.90
N LEU A 166 -13.12 -8.65 3.68
CA LEU A 166 -12.30 -9.82 3.41
C LEU A 166 -13.00 -11.12 3.84
N THR A 167 -12.68 -12.20 3.15
CA THR A 167 -13.05 -13.56 3.57
C THR A 167 -12.36 -13.94 4.89
N VAL A 168 -12.90 -14.96 5.57
CA VAL A 168 -12.30 -15.46 6.83
C VAL A 168 -10.85 -15.91 6.61
N GLN A 169 -10.55 -16.57 5.49
CA GLN A 169 -9.20 -17.03 5.14
C GLN A 169 -8.20 -15.88 4.99
N ARG A 170 -8.64 -14.72 4.51
CA ARG A 170 -7.80 -13.53 4.40
C ARG A 170 -7.70 -12.78 5.72
N ARG A 171 -8.79 -12.73 6.51
CA ARG A 171 -8.79 -12.05 7.82
C ARG A 171 -7.81 -12.65 8.81
N VAL A 172 -7.61 -13.98 8.81
CA VAL A 172 -6.63 -14.63 9.70
C VAL A 172 -5.18 -14.21 9.40
N ARG A 173 -4.94 -13.66 8.22
CA ARG A 173 -3.64 -13.08 7.82
C ARG A 173 -3.53 -11.59 8.17
N CYS A 174 -4.56 -11.00 8.77
CA CYS A 174 -4.55 -9.63 9.22
C CYS A 174 -4.26 -9.55 10.73
N ARG A 175 -3.40 -8.61 11.11
CA ARG A 175 -3.10 -8.30 12.51
C ARG A 175 -3.52 -6.86 12.81
N SER A 176 -4.36 -6.65 13.82
CA SER A 176 -4.67 -5.28 14.28
C SER A 176 -3.42 -4.60 14.85
N ILE A 177 -3.21 -3.36 14.45
CA ILE A 177 -2.18 -2.47 15.02
C ILE A 177 -2.81 -1.38 15.88
N GLY A 178 -4.12 -1.48 16.12
CA GLY A 178 -4.90 -0.52 16.88
C GLY A 178 -5.27 0.74 16.10
N PRO A 179 -5.74 1.78 16.83
CA PRO A 179 -6.14 3.03 16.22
C PRO A 179 -4.94 3.84 15.74
N VAL A 180 -4.93 4.22 14.46
CA VAL A 180 -3.91 5.06 13.83
C VAL A 180 -4.52 6.42 13.50
N LYS A 181 -3.85 7.50 13.91
CA LYS A 181 -4.25 8.87 13.54
C LYS A 181 -3.72 9.19 12.14
N LEU A 182 -4.61 9.32 11.18
CA LEU A 182 -4.27 9.75 9.83
C LEU A 182 -4.20 11.28 9.76
N ALA A 183 -3.30 11.80 8.93
CA ALA A 183 -3.13 13.25 8.76
C ALA A 183 -4.44 13.92 8.33
N GLY A 184 -4.92 14.91 9.11
CA GLY A 184 -6.18 15.62 8.84
C GLY A 184 -7.46 14.81 9.08
N ALA A 185 -7.38 13.64 9.70
CA ALA A 185 -8.55 12.95 10.23
C ALA A 185 -8.87 13.45 11.64
N ASN A 186 -10.16 13.63 11.95
CA ASN A 186 -10.62 14.09 13.26
C ASN A 186 -10.40 13.02 14.33
N GLU A 187 -10.60 11.74 13.98
CA GLU A 187 -10.51 10.62 14.91
C GLU A 187 -9.52 9.56 14.41
N PRO A 188 -8.87 8.83 15.33
CA PRO A 188 -8.06 7.67 14.99
C PRO A 188 -8.92 6.57 14.36
N MET A 189 -8.37 5.87 13.39
CA MET A 189 -9.03 4.78 12.68
C MET A 189 -8.36 3.45 13.02
N GLU A 190 -9.15 2.40 13.26
CA GLU A 190 -8.63 1.05 13.44
C GLU A 190 -8.03 0.52 12.16
N VAL A 191 -6.76 0.10 12.24
CA VAL A 191 -5.95 -0.31 11.10
C VAL A 191 -5.38 -1.71 11.36
N PHE A 192 -5.25 -2.47 10.29
CA PHE A 192 -4.66 -3.82 10.29
C PHE A 192 -3.46 -3.84 9.34
N THR A 193 -2.46 -4.64 9.66
CA THR A 193 -1.45 -5.07 8.70
C THR A 193 -1.86 -6.39 8.07
N PHE A 194 -1.59 -6.56 6.79
CA PHE A 194 -1.83 -7.81 6.07
C PHE A 194 -0.52 -8.55 5.81
N ALA A 195 -0.44 -9.79 6.30
CA ALA A 195 0.70 -10.68 6.05
C ALA A 195 0.63 -11.22 4.61
N TRP A 196 1.20 -10.49 3.66
CA TRP A 196 1.23 -10.84 2.25
C TRP A 196 2.27 -11.92 1.93
N ALA A 197 3.35 -12.03 2.73
CA ALA A 197 4.32 -13.09 2.61
C ALA A 197 3.73 -14.41 3.10
N ASP A 198 3.84 -15.46 2.28
CA ASP A 198 3.47 -16.81 2.68
C ASP A 198 4.50 -17.34 3.70
N PRO A 199 4.10 -17.66 4.95
CA PRO A 199 5.02 -18.17 5.95
C PRO A 199 5.75 -19.45 5.51
N LEU A 200 5.16 -20.24 4.60
CA LEU A 200 5.78 -21.45 4.05
C LEU A 200 6.84 -21.14 2.99
N ARG A 201 6.82 -19.95 2.40
CA ARG A 201 7.80 -19.50 1.40
C ARG A 201 8.90 -18.63 1.98
N PHE A 202 8.65 -18.02 3.12
CA PHE A 202 9.59 -17.12 3.78
C PHE A 202 9.88 -17.69 5.17
N PRO A 203 11.15 -17.95 5.50
CA PRO A 203 11.50 -18.39 6.82
C PRO A 203 11.09 -17.35 7.86
N ILE A 204 10.45 -17.78 8.94
CA ILE A 204 9.98 -16.90 10.02
C ILE A 204 10.98 -16.83 11.18
N ALA A 205 11.93 -17.77 11.23
CA ALA A 205 12.97 -17.83 12.23
C ALA A 205 14.19 -18.58 11.72
N VAL A 206 15.33 -18.31 12.31
CA VAL A 206 16.56 -19.13 12.21
C VAL A 206 16.75 -19.86 13.52
N VAL A 207 17.10 -21.13 13.45
CA VAL A 207 17.48 -21.95 14.61
C VAL A 207 18.99 -22.13 14.58
N ILE A 208 19.66 -21.76 15.67
CA ILE A 208 21.09 -22.07 15.86
C ILE A 208 21.18 -23.51 16.32
N GLU A 209 21.70 -24.41 15.49
CA GLU A 209 21.71 -25.86 15.74
C GLU A 209 22.46 -26.21 17.03
N GLU A 210 23.58 -25.51 17.34
CA GLU A 210 24.42 -25.80 18.50
C GLU A 210 23.74 -25.45 19.84
N THR A 211 22.88 -24.46 19.85
CA THR A 211 22.25 -23.93 21.09
C THR A 211 20.75 -24.21 21.17
N GLY A 212 20.12 -24.53 20.05
CA GLY A 212 18.66 -24.59 19.90
C GLY A 212 17.98 -23.22 19.97
N GLU A 213 18.75 -22.14 20.01
CA GLU A 213 18.21 -20.78 20.06
C GLU A 213 17.45 -20.45 18.77
N GLN A 214 16.21 -19.97 18.93
CA GLN A 214 15.37 -19.57 17.82
C GLN A 214 15.33 -18.03 17.72
N ILE A 215 15.89 -17.50 16.64
CA ILE A 215 15.94 -16.07 16.36
C ILE A 215 14.82 -15.74 15.35
N PRO A 216 13.78 -14.97 15.73
CA PRO A 216 12.72 -14.59 14.80
C PRO A 216 13.28 -13.69 13.70
N LEU A 217 12.87 -13.95 12.46
CA LEU A 217 13.25 -13.15 11.31
C LEU A 217 12.27 -12.00 11.10
N PRO A 218 12.75 -10.77 10.85
CA PRO A 218 11.87 -9.67 10.45
C PRO A 218 11.23 -9.97 9.08
N PRO A 219 10.00 -9.51 8.83
CA PRO A 219 9.30 -9.76 7.57
C PRO A 219 9.83 -8.86 6.44
N GLN A 220 11.10 -9.03 6.10
CA GLN A 220 11.77 -8.29 5.04
C GLN A 220 12.47 -9.24 4.07
N PRO A 221 12.60 -8.86 2.78
CA PRO A 221 13.06 -9.75 1.72
C PRO A 221 14.55 -10.10 1.81
N ILE A 222 15.32 -9.26 2.45
CA ILE A 222 16.75 -9.45 2.66
C ILE A 222 17.02 -9.25 4.13
N ILE A 223 17.65 -10.23 4.74
CA ILE A 223 18.06 -10.21 6.12
C ILE A 223 19.56 -10.36 6.16
N THR A 224 20.23 -9.40 6.76
CA THR A 224 21.67 -9.41 6.92
C THR A 224 22.07 -10.04 8.24
N PHE A 225 23.00 -10.96 8.16
CA PHE A 225 23.59 -11.63 9.31
C PHE A 225 25.06 -11.20 9.44
N GLY A 226 25.51 -10.90 10.63
CA GLY A 226 26.90 -10.57 10.86
C GLY A 226 27.22 -10.34 12.32
N ARG A 227 28.53 -10.19 12.63
CA ARG A 227 28.99 -9.91 13.99
C ARG A 227 28.94 -8.42 14.35
N LEU A 228 28.91 -7.56 13.34
CA LEU A 228 28.93 -6.11 13.53
C LEU A 228 27.51 -5.61 13.80
N ARG A 229 27.29 -5.00 14.97
CA ARG A 229 26.01 -4.42 15.33
C ARG A 229 25.77 -3.08 14.64
N GLU A 230 26.81 -2.26 14.59
CA GLU A 230 26.74 -0.89 14.10
C GLU A 230 28.00 -0.51 13.34
N MET A 231 27.83 0.27 12.27
CA MET A 231 28.92 0.86 11.50
C MET A 231 28.56 2.31 11.15
N ASN A 232 29.40 3.24 11.57
CA ASN A 232 29.21 4.69 11.35
C ASN A 232 27.86 5.23 11.84
N GLY A 233 27.35 4.77 12.99
CA GLY A 233 26.07 5.21 13.56
C GLY A 233 24.83 4.60 12.91
N THR A 234 25.01 3.59 12.03
CA THR A 234 23.91 2.87 11.35
C THR A 234 23.98 1.38 11.69
N GLN A 235 22.83 0.76 11.91
CA GLN A 235 22.76 -0.70 12.14
C GLN A 235 23.37 -1.45 10.95
N ALA A 236 24.40 -2.27 11.22
CA ALA A 236 25.17 -2.95 10.19
C ALA A 236 24.53 -4.28 9.75
N ASN A 237 23.85 -4.98 10.68
CA ASN A 237 23.18 -6.24 10.41
C ASN A 237 21.84 -6.29 11.13
N ASP A 238 20.85 -6.92 10.51
CA ASP A 238 19.52 -7.15 11.10
C ASP A 238 19.60 -8.17 12.24
N ILE A 239 20.47 -9.17 12.09
CA ILE A 239 20.74 -10.20 13.09
C ILE A 239 22.22 -10.17 13.42
N VAL A 240 22.52 -9.88 14.68
CA VAL A 240 23.90 -9.84 15.18
C VAL A 240 24.22 -11.21 15.80
N LEU A 241 25.14 -11.92 15.17
CA LEU A 241 25.67 -13.19 15.68
C LEU A 241 26.70 -12.91 16.77
N THR A 242 26.34 -13.18 18.02
CA THR A 242 27.28 -13.13 19.16
C THR A 242 27.93 -14.49 19.33
N HIS A 243 29.25 -14.56 19.05
CA HIS A 243 30.01 -15.76 19.37
C HIS A 243 30.22 -15.77 20.89
N LYS A 244 29.66 -16.76 21.58
CA LYS A 244 30.18 -17.15 22.90
C LYS A 244 31.37 -18.06 22.59
N ASP A 245 32.59 -17.62 22.85
CA ASP A 245 33.73 -18.52 22.89
C ASP A 245 33.42 -19.64 23.90
N PRO A 246 33.53 -20.90 23.53
CA PRO A 246 33.50 -21.95 24.51
C PRO A 246 34.82 -21.84 25.33
N SER A 247 34.69 -21.34 26.54
CA SER A 247 35.75 -21.45 27.56
C SER A 247 35.98 -22.87 28.00
#